data_f30cfe1302f1f2311ebba1e66645d85e
#
_entry.id   f30cfe1302f1f2311ebba1e66645d85e
#
_cell.length_a   1.000
_cell.length_b   1.000
_cell.length_c   1.000
_cell.angle_alpha   90.00
_cell.angle_beta   90.00
_cell.angle_gamma   90.00
#
_symmetry.space_group_name_H-M   'P 1'
#
loop_
_entity.id
_entity.type
_entity.pdbx_description
1 polymer ?
#
loop_
_entity_poly.entity_id
_entity_poly.type
_entity_poly.pdbx_seq_one_letter_code
_entity_poly.pdbx_strand_id
1 'polypeptide(L)'
;MGEGIDIEYNIDDILSPNKRKSFAEFFDEVFPYFLEIGMTYDLFWNDRVELAKCYIKANQLRNKRKNQEMWQQGLYVKAAIAITVSNMFTKNKSDRIEYPSEPLPITKQEYKAMKEKEAKAKFENMKNRMIQASQHINNSKGGG
;
A
#
# COMPACT_ATOMS: atom_id res chain seq x y z
N MET A 1 7.16 -23.22 0.88
CA MET A 1 5.94 -22.71 1.55
C MET A 1 6.37 -22.35 2.96
N GLY A 2 6.66 -21.09 3.22
CA GLY A 2 6.96 -20.57 4.55
C GLY A 2 5.65 -20.19 5.19
N GLU A 3 5.22 -20.96 6.17
CA GLU A 3 4.15 -20.55 7.09
C GLU A 3 4.68 -19.31 7.81
N GLY A 4 4.17 -18.14 7.43
CA GLY A 4 4.36 -16.94 8.22
C GLY A 4 3.69 -17.19 9.56
N ILE A 5 4.50 -17.32 10.60
CA ILE A 5 4.01 -17.32 11.97
C ILE A 5 3.55 -15.89 12.23
N ASP A 6 2.30 -15.60 11.92
CA ASP A 6 1.61 -14.43 12.45
C ASP A 6 1.42 -14.66 13.95
N ILE A 7 2.45 -14.35 14.71
CA ILE A 7 2.32 -14.27 16.16
C ILE A 7 1.54 -12.98 16.44
N GLU A 8 0.24 -13.05 16.30
CA GLU A 8 -0.67 -12.04 16.78
C GLU A 8 -0.68 -12.14 18.32
N TYR A 9 0.30 -11.47 18.94
CA TYR A 9 0.31 -11.34 20.39
C TYR A 9 -0.93 -10.57 20.82
N ASN A 10 -1.92 -11.30 21.32
CA ASN A 10 -3.06 -10.68 21.97
C ASN A 10 -2.56 -9.96 23.22
N ILE A 11 -2.95 -8.69 23.41
CA ILE A 11 -2.55 -7.88 24.58
C ILE A 11 -2.88 -8.60 25.88
N ASP A 12 -4.02 -9.29 25.92
CA ASP A 12 -4.49 -10.04 27.08
C ASP A 12 -3.61 -11.28 27.36
N ASP A 13 -3.03 -11.89 26.33
CA ASP A 13 -2.08 -13.00 26.48
C ASP A 13 -0.73 -12.54 27.00
N ILE A 14 -0.26 -11.36 26.54
CA ILE A 14 1.01 -10.76 26.99
C ILE A 14 0.90 -10.28 28.44
N LEU A 15 -0.25 -9.70 28.83
CA LEU A 15 -0.47 -9.11 30.15
C LEU A 15 -1.12 -10.07 31.16
N SER A 16 -1.47 -11.30 30.74
CA SER A 16 -2.07 -12.32 31.60
C SER A 16 -0.97 -13.20 32.22
N PRO A 17 -0.63 -13.03 33.48
CA PRO A 17 0.37 -13.89 34.11
C PRO A 17 -0.14 -15.34 34.11
N ASN A 18 0.66 -16.23 33.56
CA ASN A 18 0.40 -17.66 33.66
C ASN A 18 0.35 -18.02 35.17
N LYS A 19 -0.74 -18.62 35.64
CA LYS A 19 -1.02 -18.89 37.08
C LYS A 19 0.06 -19.66 37.85
N ARG A 20 1.16 -20.08 37.19
CA ARG A 20 2.26 -20.87 37.74
C ARG A 20 3.61 -20.14 37.80
N LYS A 21 3.71 -18.91 37.30
CA LYS A 21 4.96 -18.13 37.28
C LYS A 21 4.90 -17.01 38.33
N SER A 22 6.05 -16.72 38.93
CA SER A 22 6.17 -15.51 39.75
C SER A 22 6.07 -14.27 38.88
N PHE A 23 5.71 -13.14 39.51
CA PHE A 23 5.64 -11.85 38.76
C PHE A 23 7.01 -11.48 38.17
N ALA A 24 8.11 -11.77 38.84
CA ALA A 24 9.47 -11.51 38.37
C ALA A 24 9.74 -12.30 37.07
N GLU A 25 9.49 -13.59 37.08
CA GLU A 25 9.66 -14.44 35.89
C GLU A 25 8.78 -14.00 34.71
N PHE A 26 7.57 -13.53 35.00
CA PHE A 26 6.69 -13.01 33.96
C PHE A 26 7.25 -11.70 33.37
N PHE A 27 7.72 -10.76 34.18
CA PHE A 27 8.29 -9.51 33.69
C PHE A 27 9.60 -9.73 32.92
N ASP A 28 10.44 -10.64 33.35
CA ASP A 28 11.66 -11.00 32.61
C ASP A 28 11.35 -11.63 31.25
N GLU A 29 10.28 -12.40 31.14
CA GLU A 29 9.86 -13.02 29.88
C GLU A 29 9.29 -11.98 28.88
N VAL A 30 8.52 -11.00 29.34
CA VAL A 30 7.89 -10.00 28.46
C VAL A 30 8.79 -8.80 28.17
N PHE A 31 9.80 -8.54 28.98
CA PHE A 31 10.68 -7.38 28.83
C PHE A 31 11.36 -7.28 27.46
N PRO A 32 11.91 -8.37 26.85
CA PRO A 32 12.49 -8.32 25.52
C PRO A 32 11.51 -7.82 24.44
N TYR A 33 10.24 -8.20 24.55
CA TYR A 33 9.20 -7.70 23.63
C TYR A 33 9.02 -6.17 23.77
N PHE A 34 9.01 -5.65 25.00
CA PHE A 34 8.87 -4.20 25.22
C PHE A 34 10.10 -3.43 24.73
N LEU A 35 11.30 -3.99 24.83
CA LEU A 35 12.51 -3.43 24.24
C LEU A 35 12.40 -3.38 22.71
N GLU A 36 11.93 -4.46 22.07
CA GLU A 36 11.75 -4.52 20.61
C GLU A 36 10.80 -3.43 20.11
N ILE A 37 9.70 -3.19 20.82
CA ILE A 37 8.75 -2.15 20.43
C ILE A 37 9.19 -0.73 20.78
N GLY A 38 10.38 -0.57 21.39
CA GLY A 38 11.05 0.71 21.64
C GLY A 38 10.86 1.27 23.06
N MET A 39 10.40 0.46 24.02
CA MET A 39 10.33 0.85 25.41
C MET A 39 11.72 0.70 26.05
N THR A 40 12.18 1.70 26.80
CA THR A 40 13.46 1.62 27.49
C THR A 40 13.34 0.86 28.81
N TYR A 41 14.48 0.42 29.37
CA TYR A 41 14.53 -0.23 30.68
C TYR A 41 13.86 0.61 31.77
N ASP A 42 14.17 1.89 31.83
CA ASP A 42 13.63 2.79 32.86
C ASP A 42 12.12 2.97 32.75
N LEU A 43 11.60 3.10 31.50
CA LEU A 43 10.17 3.20 31.26
C LEU A 43 9.42 1.92 31.60
N PHE A 44 10.05 0.76 31.40
CA PHE A 44 9.41 -0.52 31.70
C PHE A 44 9.34 -0.78 33.22
N TRP A 45 10.41 -0.46 33.97
CA TRP A 45 10.51 -0.79 35.41
C TRP A 45 10.00 0.33 36.33
N ASN A 46 10.11 1.58 35.93
CA ASN A 46 9.89 2.74 36.80
C ASN A 46 8.67 3.58 36.44
N ASP A 47 8.00 3.30 35.30
CA ASP A 47 6.85 4.07 34.86
C ASP A 47 5.52 3.32 35.07
N ARG A 48 4.41 3.99 34.74
CA ARG A 48 3.07 3.43 34.92
C ARG A 48 2.78 2.32 33.92
N VAL A 49 2.08 1.29 34.37
CA VAL A 49 1.67 0.13 33.54
C VAL A 49 0.83 0.56 32.33
N GLU A 50 0.08 1.67 32.43
CA GLU A 50 -0.71 2.21 31.34
C GLU A 50 0.16 2.61 30.14
N LEU A 51 1.40 3.02 30.38
CA LEU A 51 2.32 3.39 29.31
C LEU A 51 2.69 2.16 28.45
N ALA A 52 2.86 0.99 29.06
CA ALA A 52 3.10 -0.26 28.35
C ALA A 52 1.99 -0.56 27.32
N LYS A 53 0.72 -0.32 27.69
CA LYS A 53 -0.42 -0.47 26.78
C LYS A 53 -0.33 0.49 25.58
N CYS A 54 0.16 1.71 25.81
CA CYS A 54 0.37 2.68 24.73
C CYS A 54 1.44 2.22 23.74
N TYR A 55 2.55 1.64 24.22
CA TYR A 55 3.61 1.08 23.37
C TYR A 55 3.09 -0.08 22.53
N ILE A 56 2.35 -1.02 23.13
CA ILE A 56 1.73 -2.13 22.40
C ILE A 56 0.81 -1.61 21.28
N LYS A 57 -0.07 -0.66 21.62
CA LYS A 57 -0.99 -0.07 20.64
C LYS A 57 -0.27 0.67 19.52
N ALA A 58 0.79 1.40 19.85
CA ALA A 58 1.63 2.09 18.86
C ALA A 58 2.32 1.08 17.93
N ASN A 59 2.81 -0.05 18.46
CA ASN A 59 3.38 -1.12 17.66
C ASN A 59 2.36 -1.78 16.72
N GLN A 60 1.15 -2.06 17.20
CA GLN A 60 0.07 -2.58 16.36
C GLN A 60 -0.27 -1.63 15.19
N LEU A 61 -0.33 -0.32 15.45
CA LEU A 61 -0.54 0.68 14.41
C LEU A 61 0.62 0.72 13.41
N ARG A 62 1.86 0.59 13.89
CA ARG A 62 3.07 0.50 13.05
C ARG A 62 3.02 -0.72 12.14
N ASN A 63 2.69 -1.88 12.68
CA ASN A 63 2.58 -3.12 11.92
C ASN A 63 1.44 -3.06 10.88
N LYS A 64 0.29 -2.52 11.25
CA LYS A 64 -0.81 -2.29 10.32
C LYS A 64 -0.40 -1.39 9.16
N ARG A 65 0.32 -0.30 9.44
CA ARG A 65 0.83 0.60 8.40
C ARG A 65 1.86 -0.10 7.51
N LYS A 66 2.81 -0.82 8.11
CA LYS A 66 3.82 -1.59 7.36
C LYS A 66 3.18 -2.63 6.44
N ASN A 67 2.18 -3.37 6.93
CA ASN A 67 1.44 -4.34 6.12
C ASN A 67 0.72 -3.65 4.95
N GLN A 68 0.13 -2.49 5.17
CA GLN A 68 -0.51 -1.70 4.11
C GLN A 68 0.50 -1.20 3.07
N GLU A 69 1.67 -0.75 3.50
CA GLU A 69 2.78 -0.35 2.61
C GLU A 69 3.27 -1.53 1.75
N MET A 70 3.45 -2.70 2.35
CA MET A 70 3.85 -3.93 1.63
C MET A 70 2.78 -4.36 0.62
N TRP A 71 1.50 -4.25 0.98
CA TRP A 71 0.41 -4.54 0.06
C TRP A 71 0.41 -3.58 -1.14
N GLN A 72 0.64 -2.29 -0.91
CA GLN A 72 0.77 -1.29 -1.97
C GLN A 72 1.97 -1.58 -2.87
N GLN A 73 3.14 -1.94 -2.30
CA GLN A 73 4.29 -2.38 -3.09
C GLN A 73 3.94 -3.58 -3.98
N GLY A 74 3.17 -4.54 -3.44
CA GLY A 74 2.66 -5.67 -4.21
C GLY A 74 1.84 -5.26 -5.44
N LEU A 75 1.04 -4.18 -5.35
CA LEU A 75 0.30 -3.65 -6.50
C LEU A 75 1.23 -3.09 -7.58
N TYR A 76 2.29 -2.37 -7.20
CA TYR A 76 3.30 -1.88 -8.14
C TYR A 76 4.04 -3.02 -8.84
N VAL A 77 4.44 -4.04 -8.09
CA VAL A 77 5.09 -5.24 -8.65
C VAL A 77 4.15 -5.96 -9.61
N LYS A 78 2.89 -6.16 -9.24
CA LYS A 78 1.86 -6.75 -10.09
C LYS A 78 1.69 -5.95 -11.40
N ALA A 79 1.63 -4.62 -11.31
CA ALA A 79 1.48 -3.75 -12.48
C ALA A 79 2.72 -3.86 -13.40
N ALA A 80 3.93 -3.82 -12.84
CA ALA A 80 5.16 -3.95 -13.59
C ALA A 80 5.24 -5.30 -14.34
N ILE A 81 4.91 -6.40 -13.67
CA ILE A 81 4.91 -7.74 -14.27
C ILE A 81 3.85 -7.81 -15.38
N ALA A 82 2.62 -7.34 -15.14
CA ALA A 82 1.54 -7.38 -16.12
C ALA A 82 1.90 -6.60 -17.40
N ILE A 83 2.49 -5.40 -17.24
CA ILE A 83 2.94 -4.57 -18.35
C ILE A 83 4.07 -5.26 -19.12
N THR A 84 5.06 -5.78 -18.42
CA THR A 84 6.20 -6.48 -19.04
C THR A 84 5.73 -7.69 -19.85
N VAL A 85 4.87 -8.53 -19.25
CA VAL A 85 4.33 -9.71 -19.92
C VAL A 85 3.46 -9.31 -21.13
N SER A 86 2.59 -8.30 -21.00
CA SER A 86 1.80 -7.78 -22.11
C SER A 86 2.68 -7.31 -23.27
N ASN A 87 3.74 -6.56 -22.96
CA ASN A 87 4.67 -6.03 -23.95
C ASN A 87 5.51 -7.11 -24.66
N MET A 88 5.74 -8.26 -24.03
CA MET A 88 6.42 -9.41 -24.68
C MET A 88 5.59 -9.97 -25.85
N PHE A 89 4.28 -9.94 -25.77
CA PHE A 89 3.37 -10.43 -26.81
C PHE A 89 2.96 -9.34 -27.81
N THR A 90 3.33 -8.08 -27.58
CA THR A 90 2.96 -6.94 -28.45
C THR A 90 3.98 -6.80 -29.58
N LYS A 91 3.55 -7.02 -30.84
CA LYS A 91 4.42 -6.95 -32.02
C LYS A 91 4.85 -5.53 -32.37
N ASN A 92 3.95 -4.56 -32.26
CA ASN A 92 4.21 -3.16 -32.61
C ASN A 92 4.72 -2.36 -31.41
N LYS A 93 5.78 -1.60 -31.59
CA LYS A 93 6.31 -0.73 -30.54
C LYS A 93 5.33 0.35 -30.08
N SER A 94 4.46 0.84 -31.00
CA SER A 94 3.42 1.83 -30.72
C SER A 94 2.32 1.36 -29.75
N ASP A 95 2.12 0.05 -29.65
CA ASP A 95 1.05 -0.54 -28.85
C ASP A 95 1.52 -0.99 -27.47
N ARG A 96 2.81 -0.75 -27.19
CA ARG A 96 3.40 -1.09 -25.88
C ARG A 96 2.84 -0.19 -24.78
N ILE A 97 2.52 -0.83 -23.68
CA ILE A 97 2.03 -0.15 -22.48
C ILE A 97 3.24 0.36 -21.68
N GLU A 98 3.24 1.65 -21.35
CA GLU A 98 4.25 2.23 -20.46
C GLU A 98 3.86 2.05 -19.00
N TYR A 99 4.88 1.93 -18.14
CA TYR A 99 4.66 1.93 -16.71
C TYR A 99 4.13 3.29 -16.26
N PRO A 100 3.18 3.35 -15.30
CA PRO A 100 2.65 4.62 -14.83
C PRO A 100 3.74 5.60 -14.42
N SER A 101 3.70 6.82 -14.97
CA SER A 101 4.64 7.89 -14.63
C SER A 101 4.35 8.57 -13.29
N GLU A 102 3.14 8.38 -12.77
CA GLU A 102 2.68 8.91 -11.49
C GLU A 102 2.33 7.75 -10.54
N PRO A 103 2.47 7.94 -9.22
CA PRO A 103 2.08 6.93 -8.23
C PRO A 103 0.59 6.57 -8.33
N LEU A 104 0.26 5.33 -7.98
CA LEU A 104 -1.13 4.89 -7.89
C LEU A 104 -1.86 5.65 -6.76
N PRO A 105 -3.11 6.09 -6.98
CA PRO A 105 -3.87 6.82 -5.98
C PRO A 105 -4.14 5.97 -4.75
N ILE A 106 -3.87 6.51 -3.57
CA ILE A 106 -4.06 5.84 -2.28
C ILE A 106 -5.39 6.24 -1.67
N THR A 107 -5.78 7.50 -1.83
CA THR A 107 -7.01 8.04 -1.25
C THR A 107 -8.17 8.02 -2.25
N LYS A 108 -9.40 8.00 -1.71
CA LYS A 108 -10.62 8.12 -2.56
C LYS A 108 -10.64 9.42 -3.36
N GLN A 109 -10.08 10.49 -2.81
CA GLN A 109 -10.02 11.79 -3.48
C GLN A 109 -9.05 11.77 -4.66
N GLU A 110 -7.84 11.20 -4.48
CA GLU A 110 -6.85 11.02 -5.55
C GLU A 110 -7.40 10.11 -6.65
N TYR A 111 -8.06 9.01 -6.28
CA TYR A 111 -8.70 8.11 -7.25
C TYR A 111 -9.79 8.81 -8.07
N LYS A 112 -10.60 9.66 -7.44
CA LYS A 112 -11.62 10.45 -8.13
C LYS A 112 -10.96 11.47 -9.08
N ALA A 113 -9.93 12.17 -8.61
CA ALA A 113 -9.19 13.14 -9.43
C ALA A 113 -8.51 12.46 -10.64
N MET A 114 -7.92 11.27 -10.45
CA MET A 114 -7.35 10.49 -11.53
C MET A 114 -8.40 10.12 -12.58
N LYS A 115 -9.57 9.62 -12.16
CA LYS A 115 -10.66 9.28 -13.08
C LYS A 115 -11.19 10.49 -13.85
N GLU A 116 -11.29 11.64 -13.21
CA GLU A 116 -11.70 12.88 -13.88
C GLU A 116 -10.64 13.33 -14.90
N LYS A 117 -9.35 13.21 -14.58
CA LYS A 117 -8.24 13.51 -15.51
C LYS A 117 -8.28 12.57 -16.74
N GLU A 118 -8.48 11.26 -16.51
CA GLU A 118 -8.62 10.28 -17.59
C GLU A 118 -9.85 10.54 -18.48
N ALA A 119 -10.98 10.87 -17.88
CA ALA A 119 -12.21 11.18 -18.61
C ALA A 119 -12.05 12.42 -19.50
N LYS A 120 -11.40 13.49 -18.95
CA LYS A 120 -11.08 14.69 -19.71
C LYS A 120 -10.14 14.39 -20.89
N ALA A 121 -9.07 13.61 -20.63
CA ALA A 121 -8.13 13.23 -21.69
C ALA A 121 -8.79 12.40 -22.80
N LYS A 122 -9.66 11.46 -22.45
CA LYS A 122 -10.45 10.69 -23.42
C LYS A 122 -11.39 11.58 -24.23
N PHE A 123 -12.04 12.54 -23.58
CA PHE A 123 -12.92 13.49 -24.26
C PHE A 123 -12.15 14.38 -25.26
N GLU A 124 -11.01 14.94 -24.85
CA GLU A 124 -10.17 15.74 -25.73
C GLU A 124 -9.64 14.93 -26.93
N ASN A 125 -9.20 13.70 -26.71
CA ASN A 125 -8.78 12.80 -27.78
C ASN A 125 -9.91 12.51 -28.78
N MET A 126 -11.12 12.26 -28.28
CA MET A 126 -12.28 12.02 -29.13
C MET A 126 -12.64 13.27 -29.92
N LYS A 127 -12.64 14.45 -29.29
CA LYS A 127 -12.87 15.75 -29.95
C LYS A 127 -11.85 15.99 -31.07
N ASN A 128 -10.55 15.78 -30.80
CA ASN A 128 -9.49 15.96 -31.79
C ASN A 128 -9.68 15.00 -33.00
N ARG A 129 -10.03 13.73 -32.76
CA ARG A 129 -10.35 12.77 -33.82
C ARG A 129 -11.54 13.22 -34.67
N MET A 130 -12.59 13.75 -34.04
CA MET A 130 -13.76 14.30 -34.79
C MET A 130 -13.39 15.50 -35.65
N ILE A 131 -12.57 16.42 -35.13
CA ILE A 131 -12.08 17.57 -35.88
C ILE A 131 -11.25 17.12 -37.08
N GLN A 132 -10.32 16.19 -36.89
CA GLN A 132 -9.50 15.63 -37.99
C GLN A 132 -10.37 14.93 -39.06
N ALA A 133 -11.33 14.13 -38.64
CA ALA A 133 -12.25 13.48 -39.58
C ALA A 133 -13.10 14.50 -40.37
N SER A 134 -13.60 15.54 -39.71
CA SER A 134 -14.33 16.63 -40.36
C SER A 134 -13.49 17.38 -41.40
N GLN A 135 -12.23 17.70 -41.08
CA GLN A 135 -11.28 18.33 -41.98
C GLN A 135 -10.97 17.45 -43.20
N HIS A 136 -10.83 16.14 -42.98
CA HIS A 136 -10.60 15.19 -44.09
C HIS A 136 -11.77 15.13 -45.05
N ILE A 137 -13.00 15.14 -44.52
CA ILE A 137 -14.22 15.13 -45.34
C ILE A 137 -14.35 16.44 -46.14
N ASN A 138 -14.04 17.59 -45.53
CA ASN A 138 -14.12 18.88 -46.23
C ASN A 138 -13.05 19.00 -47.34
N ASN A 139 -11.86 18.52 -47.11
CA ASN A 139 -10.79 18.52 -48.13
C ASN A 139 -11.09 17.54 -49.30
N SER A 140 -11.79 16.44 -49.05
CA SER A 140 -12.17 15.51 -50.11
C SER A 140 -13.36 16.00 -50.95
N LYS A 141 -14.18 16.94 -50.46
CA LYS A 141 -15.30 17.55 -51.21
C LYS A 141 -14.91 18.81 -51.96
N GLY A 142 -13.76 19.42 -51.68
CA GLY A 142 -13.30 20.65 -52.33
C GLY A 142 -12.37 20.44 -53.52
N GLY A 143 -12.13 19.20 -53.95
CA GLY A 143 -11.25 18.83 -55.07
C GLY A 143 -11.98 18.26 -56.31
N GLY A 144 -13.19 18.74 -56.60
CA GLY A 144 -13.92 18.38 -57.80
C GLY A 144 -14.17 19.58 -58.73
#